data_10e76c61398708f27e7bc0bb35d7ba2d
#
_entry.id   10e76c61398708f27e7bc0bb35d7ba2d
#
_cell.length_a   1.000
_cell.length_b   1.000
_cell.length_c   1.000
_cell.angle_alpha   90.00
_cell.angle_beta   90.00
_cell.angle_gamma   90.00
#
_symmetry.space_group_name_H-M   'P 1'
#
loop_
_entity.id
_entity.type
_entity.pdbx_description
1 polymer ?
#
loop_
_entity_poly.entity_id
_entity_poly.type
_entity_poly.pdbx_seq_one_letter_code
_entity_poly.pdbx_strand_id
1 'polypeptide(L)'
;MALPLKGRRSASKVVVLYGAVAADAAPDEQDVLTEVETVSRGLAALGYQPVALAITLDLEAARRRLMDLRPAFVFNLVESVEGLGRLIHLAPALLESLSLPYTGSGADAAYVTSNKLLAKRLMAAAKIATPSWAPPGRLPDFPGPYIVKSVWEHASIGLEDGSVTADRGRLPGILRRRQRRYGGEWFAEAYVEGREFNLSLLAGNGAVELLPPAEMCFVGYPPGKPRIVNYAAKWQEASFEYHATQRRFDFPPDDDALLARLHETAVACWRLFELRGYARVDCRVDLAGAVQVLEVNINPCLSPDAGFAAAAERAGLDFRAILGRIVADRGQTAARPAPGDLSLAIPG
;
A
#
# COMPACT_ATOMS: atom_id res chain seq x y z
N MET A 1 -47.96 25.70 -18.69
CA MET A 1 -47.58 24.30 -18.79
C MET A 1 -46.20 24.17 -18.12
N ALA A 2 -46.17 23.77 -16.84
CA ALA A 2 -44.96 23.71 -16.05
C ALA A 2 -44.20 22.42 -16.40
N LEU A 3 -42.91 22.53 -16.77
CA LEU A 3 -42.04 21.40 -17.00
C LEU A 3 -41.84 20.64 -15.66
N PRO A 4 -41.88 19.30 -15.67
CA PRO A 4 -41.66 18.52 -14.46
C PRO A 4 -40.23 18.71 -14.00
N LEU A 5 -40.06 19.11 -12.74
CA LEU A 5 -38.78 19.10 -12.02
C LEU A 5 -38.16 17.71 -12.14
N LYS A 6 -36.97 17.62 -12.79
CA LYS A 6 -36.17 16.40 -12.79
C LYS A 6 -35.96 15.96 -11.33
N GLY A 7 -36.56 14.85 -10.95
CA GLY A 7 -36.44 14.26 -9.65
C GLY A 7 -34.95 14.16 -9.28
N ARG A 8 -34.56 14.66 -8.11
CA ARG A 8 -33.25 14.43 -7.51
C ARG A 8 -33.04 12.91 -7.44
N ARG A 9 -32.17 12.37 -8.28
CA ARG A 9 -31.72 10.98 -8.09
C ARG A 9 -31.21 10.90 -6.66
N SER A 10 -31.77 9.99 -5.86
CA SER A 10 -31.25 9.69 -4.52
C SER A 10 -29.77 9.37 -4.66
N ALA A 11 -28.93 9.98 -3.83
CA ALA A 11 -27.50 9.73 -3.83
C ALA A 11 -27.26 8.22 -3.62
N SER A 12 -26.43 7.61 -4.47
CA SER A 12 -26.13 6.19 -4.34
C SER A 12 -25.34 5.93 -3.06
N LYS A 13 -25.83 4.97 -2.26
CA LYS A 13 -25.13 4.55 -1.04
C LYS A 13 -23.85 3.82 -1.43
N VAL A 14 -22.75 4.15 -0.74
CA VAL A 14 -21.46 3.49 -0.87
C VAL A 14 -20.91 3.15 0.52
N VAL A 15 -20.12 2.08 0.63
CA VAL A 15 -19.48 1.72 1.89
C VAL A 15 -18.02 2.13 1.83
N VAL A 16 -17.51 2.78 2.89
CA VAL A 16 -16.08 2.96 3.15
C VAL A 16 -15.68 1.87 4.15
N LEU A 17 -14.99 0.85 3.64
CA LEU A 17 -14.59 -0.34 4.41
C LEU A 17 -13.17 -0.15 4.94
N TYR A 18 -12.96 -0.37 6.24
CA TYR A 18 -11.66 -0.22 6.90
C TYR A 18 -11.47 -1.27 8.00
N GLY A 19 -10.22 -1.56 8.38
CA GLY A 19 -9.91 -2.45 9.50
C GLY A 19 -10.40 -1.85 10.82
N ALA A 20 -11.03 -2.64 11.68
CA ALA A 20 -11.45 -2.16 13.00
C ALA A 20 -10.24 -1.73 13.83
N VAL A 21 -10.35 -0.57 14.48
CA VAL A 21 -9.29 0.05 15.29
C VAL A 21 -9.69 0.01 16.75
N ALA A 22 -8.79 -0.45 17.62
CA ALA A 22 -9.00 -0.41 19.07
C ALA A 22 -8.89 1.04 19.59
N ALA A 23 -9.57 1.32 20.70
CA ALA A 23 -9.58 2.68 21.27
C ALA A 23 -8.18 3.15 21.75
N ASP A 24 -7.31 2.20 22.08
CA ASP A 24 -5.93 2.40 22.54
C ASP A 24 -4.88 2.01 21.48
N ALA A 25 -5.29 1.94 20.21
CA ALA A 25 -4.43 1.59 19.10
C ALA A 25 -3.26 2.57 18.91
N ALA A 26 -2.18 2.08 18.30
CA ALA A 26 -1.02 2.90 17.98
C ALA A 26 -1.34 3.99 16.94
N PRO A 27 -0.54 5.07 16.83
CA PRO A 27 -0.80 6.18 15.92
C PRO A 27 -0.97 5.76 14.45
N ASP A 28 -0.21 4.79 13.97
CA ASP A 28 -0.30 4.23 12.62
C ASP A 28 -1.63 3.53 12.35
N GLU A 29 -2.22 2.89 13.37
CA GLU A 29 -3.56 2.29 13.26
C GLU A 29 -4.66 3.33 13.37
N GLN A 30 -4.48 4.39 14.18
CA GLN A 30 -5.47 5.46 14.33
C GLN A 30 -5.60 6.34 13.08
N ASP A 31 -4.55 6.48 12.28
CA ASP A 31 -4.55 7.29 11.04
C ASP A 31 -5.65 6.84 10.05
N VAL A 32 -6.00 5.56 10.04
CA VAL A 32 -7.10 5.06 9.20
C VAL A 32 -8.43 5.75 9.48
N LEU A 33 -8.70 6.22 10.71
CA LEU A 33 -9.94 6.93 11.03
C LEU A 33 -9.97 8.32 10.38
N THR A 34 -8.83 9.02 10.33
CA THR A 34 -8.67 10.28 9.61
C THR A 34 -8.88 10.07 8.10
N GLU A 35 -8.32 8.97 7.57
CA GLU A 35 -8.49 8.60 6.17
C GLU A 35 -9.96 8.30 5.83
N VAL A 36 -10.66 7.50 6.65
CA VAL A 36 -12.08 7.18 6.50
C VAL A 36 -12.94 8.44 6.48
N GLU A 37 -12.69 9.39 7.38
CA GLU A 37 -13.41 10.66 7.41
C GLU A 37 -13.14 11.49 6.15
N THR A 38 -11.87 11.59 5.73
CA THR A 38 -11.45 12.36 4.57
C THR A 38 -12.03 11.78 3.27
N VAL A 39 -11.95 10.45 3.09
CA VAL A 39 -12.54 9.75 1.95
C VAL A 39 -14.06 9.87 1.95
N SER A 40 -14.71 9.74 3.10
CA SER A 40 -16.17 9.90 3.22
C SER A 40 -16.62 11.30 2.80
N ARG A 41 -15.93 12.35 3.25
CA ARG A 41 -16.20 13.74 2.82
C ARG A 41 -16.03 13.91 1.32
N GLY A 42 -14.95 13.35 0.75
CA GLY A 42 -14.69 13.42 -0.69
C GLY A 42 -15.74 12.68 -1.52
N LEU A 43 -16.17 11.49 -1.11
CA LEU A 43 -17.25 10.73 -1.76
C LEU A 43 -18.60 11.47 -1.69
N ALA A 44 -18.90 12.10 -0.55
CA ALA A 44 -20.09 12.95 -0.41
C ALA A 44 -20.05 14.15 -1.37
N ALA A 45 -18.88 14.77 -1.55
CA ALA A 45 -18.69 15.86 -2.52
C ALA A 45 -18.83 15.38 -3.98
N LEU A 46 -18.58 14.09 -4.26
CA LEU A 46 -18.84 13.43 -5.55
C LEU A 46 -20.32 13.04 -5.74
N GLY A 47 -21.19 13.28 -4.74
CA GLY A 47 -22.62 13.01 -4.80
C GLY A 47 -23.02 11.60 -4.35
N TYR A 48 -22.16 10.87 -3.68
CA TYR A 48 -22.47 9.59 -3.03
C TYR A 48 -22.96 9.77 -1.59
N GLN A 49 -23.55 8.72 -1.02
CA GLN A 49 -23.91 8.62 0.39
C GLN A 49 -23.00 7.61 1.07
N PRO A 50 -21.84 8.02 1.64
CA PRO A 50 -20.90 7.12 2.27
C PRO A 50 -21.42 6.61 3.61
N VAL A 51 -21.14 5.33 3.90
CA VAL A 51 -21.36 4.68 5.19
C VAL A 51 -20.07 3.98 5.58
N ALA A 52 -19.45 4.39 6.68
CA ALA A 52 -18.27 3.74 7.21
C ALA A 52 -18.63 2.36 7.80
N LEU A 53 -17.83 1.35 7.51
CA LEU A 53 -17.98 -0.01 8.01
C LEU A 53 -16.62 -0.57 8.41
N ALA A 54 -16.46 -0.88 9.70
CA ALA A 54 -15.28 -1.58 10.20
C ALA A 54 -15.38 -3.08 9.92
N ILE A 55 -14.27 -3.72 9.50
CA ILE A 55 -14.15 -5.17 9.33
C ILE A 55 -13.25 -5.76 10.43
N THR A 56 -13.66 -6.90 10.96
CA THR A 56 -12.91 -7.74 11.88
C THR A 56 -12.77 -9.15 11.30
N LEU A 57 -12.26 -10.12 12.05
CA LEU A 57 -12.27 -11.54 11.66
C LEU A 57 -13.66 -12.16 11.63
N ASP A 58 -14.70 -11.50 12.20
CA ASP A 58 -16.10 -11.90 11.98
C ASP A 58 -16.55 -11.45 10.57
N LEU A 59 -16.06 -12.18 9.56
CA LEU A 59 -16.39 -11.90 8.16
C LEU A 59 -17.87 -12.10 7.85
N GLU A 60 -18.56 -12.96 8.63
CA GLU A 60 -20.00 -13.18 8.44
C GLU A 60 -20.82 -11.96 8.89
N ALA A 61 -20.43 -11.29 9.98
CA ALA A 61 -21.03 -10.02 10.38
C ALA A 61 -20.83 -8.94 9.32
N ALA A 62 -19.60 -8.81 8.77
CA ALA A 62 -19.32 -7.90 7.67
C ALA A 62 -20.14 -8.22 6.42
N ARG A 63 -20.26 -9.50 6.05
CA ARG A 63 -21.08 -9.98 4.94
C ARG A 63 -22.55 -9.55 5.08
N ARG A 64 -23.16 -9.85 6.23
CA ARG A 64 -24.56 -9.48 6.52
C ARG A 64 -24.75 -7.98 6.40
N ARG A 65 -23.85 -7.20 6.99
CA ARG A 65 -23.96 -5.73 6.97
C ARG A 65 -23.85 -5.16 5.56
N LEU A 66 -22.94 -5.69 4.73
CA LEU A 66 -22.81 -5.32 3.31
C LEU A 66 -24.09 -5.66 2.53
N MET A 67 -24.66 -6.85 2.74
CA MET A 67 -25.89 -7.27 2.09
C MET A 67 -27.11 -6.41 2.50
N ASP A 68 -27.20 -6.00 3.77
CA ASP A 68 -28.26 -5.10 4.26
C ASP A 68 -28.11 -3.70 3.69
N LEU A 69 -26.90 -3.16 3.61
CA LEU A 69 -26.60 -1.84 3.11
C LEU A 69 -26.84 -1.72 1.59
N ARG A 70 -26.62 -2.81 0.84
CA ARG A 70 -26.72 -2.86 -0.63
C ARG A 70 -26.00 -1.70 -1.30
N PRO A 71 -24.68 -1.52 -1.06
CA PRO A 71 -23.95 -0.40 -1.61
C PRO A 71 -23.81 -0.53 -3.14
N ALA A 72 -23.74 0.61 -3.82
CA ALA A 72 -23.43 0.64 -5.25
C ALA A 72 -21.99 0.17 -5.52
N PHE A 73 -21.08 0.42 -4.58
CA PHE A 73 -19.73 -0.12 -4.53
C PHE A 73 -19.16 0.05 -3.10
N VAL A 74 -18.02 -0.58 -2.86
CA VAL A 74 -17.24 -0.45 -1.62
C VAL A 74 -15.94 0.29 -1.91
N PHE A 75 -15.66 1.37 -1.18
CA PHE A 75 -14.34 1.98 -1.16
C PHE A 75 -13.49 1.26 -0.11
N ASN A 76 -12.49 0.50 -0.56
CA ASN A 76 -11.70 -0.37 0.30
C ASN A 76 -10.45 0.36 0.81
N LEU A 77 -10.39 0.62 2.12
CA LEU A 77 -9.27 1.21 2.84
C LEU A 77 -8.61 0.21 3.81
N VAL A 78 -8.92 -1.09 3.69
CA VAL A 78 -8.38 -2.08 4.62
C VAL A 78 -6.90 -2.28 4.35
N GLU A 79 -6.05 -1.92 5.33
CA GLU A 79 -4.61 -2.18 5.33
C GLU A 79 -4.25 -3.40 6.22
N SER A 80 -5.08 -3.68 7.23
CA SER A 80 -4.94 -4.82 8.14
C SER A 80 -6.28 -5.28 8.66
N VAL A 81 -6.35 -6.51 9.18
CA VAL A 81 -7.48 -7.01 9.96
C VAL A 81 -6.94 -7.47 11.30
N GLU A 82 -7.51 -6.99 12.42
CA GLU A 82 -7.02 -7.22 13.79
C GLU A 82 -5.53 -6.81 13.95
N GLY A 83 -5.11 -5.70 13.33
CA GLY A 83 -3.73 -5.23 13.35
C GLY A 83 -2.74 -6.11 12.57
N LEU A 84 -3.21 -7.10 11.81
CA LEU A 84 -2.37 -8.03 11.05
C LEU A 84 -2.41 -7.72 9.56
N GLY A 85 -1.32 -7.13 9.02
CA GLY A 85 -1.17 -6.82 7.60
C GLY A 85 -1.27 -8.03 6.69
N ARG A 86 -0.87 -9.23 7.18
CA ARG A 86 -1.03 -10.50 6.44
C ARG A 86 -2.48 -10.83 6.08
N LEU A 87 -3.46 -10.22 6.74
CA LEU A 87 -4.89 -10.47 6.55
C LEU A 87 -5.58 -9.45 5.64
N ILE A 88 -4.84 -8.49 5.10
CA ILE A 88 -5.36 -7.44 4.19
C ILE A 88 -6.22 -8.02 3.05
N HIS A 89 -5.85 -9.20 2.52
CA HIS A 89 -6.52 -9.86 1.40
C HIS A 89 -7.93 -10.36 1.72
N LEU A 90 -8.30 -10.50 3.01
CA LEU A 90 -9.64 -10.98 3.41
C LEU A 90 -10.74 -10.00 2.99
N ALA A 91 -10.47 -8.70 3.00
CA ALA A 91 -11.44 -7.70 2.59
C ALA A 91 -11.81 -7.82 1.09
N PRO A 92 -10.87 -7.72 0.13
CA PRO A 92 -11.20 -7.90 -1.27
C PRO A 92 -11.74 -9.32 -1.57
N ALA A 93 -11.24 -10.39 -0.92
CA ALA A 93 -11.76 -11.74 -1.10
C ALA A 93 -13.24 -11.86 -0.69
N LEU A 94 -13.63 -11.23 0.42
CA LEU A 94 -15.04 -11.17 0.83
C LEU A 94 -15.87 -10.41 -0.22
N LEU A 95 -15.40 -9.26 -0.70
CA LEU A 95 -16.12 -8.45 -1.67
C LEU A 95 -16.29 -9.18 -3.02
N GLU A 96 -15.25 -9.88 -3.47
CA GLU A 96 -15.27 -10.74 -4.67
C GLU A 96 -16.27 -11.89 -4.51
N SER A 97 -16.29 -12.56 -3.34
CA SER A 97 -17.25 -13.63 -3.07
C SER A 97 -18.71 -13.16 -3.10
N LEU A 98 -18.96 -11.89 -2.80
CA LEU A 98 -20.27 -11.24 -2.83
C LEU A 98 -20.60 -10.61 -4.18
N SER A 99 -19.68 -10.62 -5.14
CA SER A 99 -19.80 -9.92 -6.41
C SER A 99 -20.10 -8.42 -6.22
N LEU A 100 -19.57 -7.80 -5.19
CA LEU A 100 -19.69 -6.38 -4.91
C LEU A 100 -18.58 -5.61 -5.64
N PRO A 101 -18.88 -4.59 -6.46
CA PRO A 101 -17.85 -3.71 -7.00
C PRO A 101 -17.10 -3.01 -5.87
N TYR A 102 -15.78 -2.87 -6.00
CA TYR A 102 -14.96 -2.20 -5.01
C TYR A 102 -13.75 -1.51 -5.64
N THR A 103 -13.16 -0.56 -4.92
CA THR A 103 -11.97 0.19 -5.34
C THR A 103 -10.70 -0.50 -4.88
N GLY A 104 -9.60 -0.29 -5.61
CA GLY A 104 -8.29 -0.84 -5.30
C GLY A 104 -8.06 -2.22 -5.92
N SER A 105 -6.95 -2.82 -5.56
CA SER A 105 -6.44 -4.08 -6.11
C SER A 105 -7.19 -5.30 -5.59
N GLY A 106 -7.12 -6.41 -6.32
CA GLY A 106 -7.79 -7.66 -6.00
C GLY A 106 -7.16 -8.43 -4.83
N ALA A 107 -7.83 -9.51 -4.41
CA ALA A 107 -7.39 -10.33 -3.28
C ALA A 107 -6.01 -10.96 -3.51
N ASP A 108 -5.73 -11.42 -4.72
CA ASP A 108 -4.43 -12.01 -5.08
C ASP A 108 -3.30 -10.98 -4.98
N ALA A 109 -3.50 -9.78 -5.55
CA ALA A 109 -2.55 -8.68 -5.44
C ALA A 109 -2.31 -8.29 -3.96
N ALA A 110 -3.39 -8.19 -3.17
CA ALA A 110 -3.32 -7.89 -1.75
C ALA A 110 -2.48 -8.91 -0.97
N TYR A 111 -2.70 -10.20 -1.20
CA TYR A 111 -1.94 -11.25 -0.54
C TYR A 111 -0.47 -11.27 -0.95
N VAL A 112 -0.21 -11.17 -2.25
CA VAL A 112 1.15 -11.27 -2.81
C VAL A 112 2.01 -10.07 -2.41
N THR A 113 1.48 -8.85 -2.51
CA THR A 113 2.25 -7.64 -2.20
C THR A 113 2.47 -7.44 -0.72
N SER A 114 1.55 -7.88 0.15
CA SER A 114 1.74 -7.85 1.60
C SER A 114 2.86 -8.78 2.07
N ASN A 115 3.08 -9.93 1.39
CA ASN A 115 4.20 -10.81 1.66
C ASN A 115 5.45 -10.36 0.91
N LYS A 116 6.34 -9.60 1.59
CA LYS A 116 7.56 -9.06 0.97
C LYS A 116 8.42 -10.12 0.29
N LEU A 117 8.48 -11.35 0.82
CA LEU A 117 9.29 -12.43 0.23
C LEU A 117 8.65 -13.02 -1.02
N LEU A 118 7.31 -13.12 -1.04
CA LEU A 118 6.58 -13.58 -2.21
C LEU A 118 6.65 -12.54 -3.32
N ALA A 119 6.42 -11.26 -2.99
CA ALA A 119 6.58 -10.16 -3.94
C ALA A 119 7.98 -10.12 -4.55
N LYS A 120 9.04 -10.26 -3.73
CA LYS A 120 10.44 -10.31 -4.20
C LYS A 120 10.70 -11.46 -5.15
N ARG A 121 10.16 -12.65 -4.88
CA ARG A 121 10.30 -13.81 -5.77
C ARG A 121 9.67 -13.55 -7.13
N LEU A 122 8.46 -12.96 -7.16
CA LEU A 122 7.78 -12.63 -8.42
C LEU A 122 8.50 -11.51 -9.17
N MET A 123 8.94 -10.46 -8.48
CA MET A 123 9.75 -9.40 -9.09
C MET A 123 11.03 -9.96 -9.70
N ALA A 124 11.77 -10.81 -8.98
CA ALA A 124 12.99 -11.43 -9.48
C ALA A 124 12.72 -12.31 -10.72
N ALA A 125 11.65 -13.11 -10.73
CA ALA A 125 11.24 -13.91 -11.88
C ALA A 125 10.88 -13.03 -13.10
N ALA A 126 10.29 -11.86 -12.87
CA ALA A 126 9.95 -10.85 -13.87
C ALA A 126 11.14 -9.94 -14.24
N LYS A 127 12.34 -10.16 -13.68
CA LYS A 127 13.54 -9.34 -13.86
C LYS A 127 13.39 -7.89 -13.39
N ILE A 128 12.50 -7.63 -12.43
CA ILE A 128 12.42 -6.38 -11.71
C ILE A 128 13.39 -6.46 -10.52
N ALA A 129 14.37 -5.56 -10.49
CA ALA A 129 15.42 -5.60 -9.47
C ALA A 129 14.86 -5.29 -8.08
N THR A 130 15.26 -6.08 -7.09
CA THR A 130 14.95 -5.94 -5.66
C THR A 130 16.16 -6.35 -4.85
N PRO A 131 16.41 -5.78 -3.64
CA PRO A 131 17.57 -6.14 -2.84
C PRO A 131 17.64 -7.64 -2.57
N SER A 132 18.83 -8.23 -2.58
CA SER A 132 19.06 -9.62 -2.18
C SER A 132 18.54 -9.88 -0.77
N TRP A 133 17.98 -11.05 -0.50
CA TRP A 133 17.34 -11.37 0.78
C TRP A 133 17.62 -12.79 1.24
N ALA A 134 17.62 -12.99 2.54
CA ALA A 134 17.63 -14.30 3.19
C ALA A 134 16.28 -14.54 3.90
N PRO A 135 15.59 -15.65 3.59
CA PRO A 135 14.29 -15.94 4.20
C PRO A 135 14.40 -16.19 5.71
N PRO A 136 13.29 -16.19 6.47
CA PRO A 136 13.27 -16.51 7.88
C PRO A 136 14.02 -17.82 8.18
N GLY A 137 14.81 -17.83 9.26
CA GLY A 137 15.61 -18.98 9.69
C GLY A 137 16.93 -19.19 8.92
N ARG A 138 17.21 -18.36 7.90
CA ARG A 138 18.49 -18.40 7.18
C ARG A 138 19.27 -17.09 7.35
N LEU A 139 20.59 -17.19 7.34
CA LEU A 139 21.48 -16.04 7.30
C LEU A 139 21.84 -15.72 5.84
N PRO A 140 22.04 -14.42 5.51
CA PRO A 140 22.47 -14.01 4.18
C PRO A 140 23.75 -14.72 3.71
N ASP A 141 23.77 -15.12 2.45
CA ASP A 141 24.96 -15.62 1.72
C ASP A 141 25.55 -14.55 0.77
N PHE A 142 25.08 -13.32 0.90
CA PHE A 142 25.53 -12.13 0.17
C PHE A 142 26.19 -11.11 1.12
N PRO A 143 27.02 -10.17 0.61
CA PRO A 143 27.69 -9.17 1.45
C PRO A 143 26.71 -8.16 2.04
N GLY A 144 27.05 -7.63 3.23
CA GLY A 144 26.36 -6.53 3.89
C GLY A 144 26.73 -5.14 3.33
N PRO A 145 26.15 -4.10 3.91
CA PRO A 145 25.32 -4.08 5.12
C PRO A 145 23.92 -4.69 4.93
N TYR A 146 23.29 -5.07 6.04
CA TYR A 146 21.99 -5.76 6.07
C TYR A 146 20.94 -4.91 6.78
N ILE A 147 19.69 -5.07 6.39
CA ILE A 147 18.53 -4.54 7.11
C ILE A 147 17.55 -5.67 7.44
N VAL A 148 17.03 -5.66 8.68
CA VAL A 148 16.04 -6.63 9.16
C VAL A 148 14.64 -6.00 9.07
N LYS A 149 13.72 -6.71 8.41
CA LYS A 149 12.33 -6.27 8.16
C LYS A 149 11.33 -7.37 8.52
N SER A 150 10.10 -6.97 8.85
CA SER A 150 8.95 -7.88 8.90
C SER A 150 8.61 -8.39 7.50
N VAL A 151 8.19 -9.66 7.41
CA VAL A 151 7.72 -10.25 6.15
C VAL A 151 6.39 -9.65 5.73
N TRP A 152 5.48 -9.38 6.68
CA TRP A 152 4.09 -9.06 6.41
C TRP A 152 3.68 -7.64 6.76
N GLU A 153 4.33 -7.02 7.76
CA GLU A 153 3.90 -5.73 8.26
C GLU A 153 4.38 -4.57 7.39
N HIS A 154 3.51 -3.58 7.24
CA HIS A 154 3.73 -2.31 6.57
C HIS A 154 4.04 -1.20 7.59
N ALA A 155 3.88 0.07 7.23
CA ALA A 155 4.00 1.25 8.10
C ALA A 155 5.34 1.38 8.86
N SER A 156 6.41 0.72 8.40
CA SER A 156 7.74 0.69 9.06
C SER A 156 7.72 0.06 10.47
N ILE A 157 6.74 -0.80 10.77
CA ILE A 157 6.64 -1.46 12.07
C ILE A 157 7.95 -2.23 12.37
N GLY A 158 8.53 -1.94 13.54
CA GLY A 158 9.78 -2.54 14.00
C GLY A 158 11.04 -2.12 13.23
N LEU A 159 10.96 -1.15 12.30
CA LEU A 159 12.12 -0.51 11.71
C LEU A 159 12.65 0.59 12.64
N GLU A 160 13.85 0.39 13.11
CA GLU A 160 14.62 1.31 13.99
C GLU A 160 16.06 1.37 13.49
N ASP A 161 16.87 2.29 14.00
CA ASP A 161 18.30 2.37 13.64
C ASP A 161 19.04 1.04 13.83
N GLY A 162 18.69 0.30 14.89
CA GLY A 162 19.22 -1.05 15.16
C GLY A 162 18.74 -2.15 14.21
N SER A 163 17.91 -1.83 13.20
CA SER A 163 17.53 -2.77 12.14
C SER A 163 18.60 -2.93 11.08
N VAL A 164 19.55 -1.98 10.97
CA VAL A 164 20.66 -2.01 10.02
C VAL A 164 21.94 -2.44 10.72
N THR A 165 22.72 -3.34 10.10
CA THR A 165 24.02 -3.77 10.60
C THR A 165 24.96 -4.21 9.47
N ALA A 166 26.24 -3.85 9.59
CA ALA A 166 27.29 -4.41 8.73
C ALA A 166 27.77 -5.79 9.20
N ASP A 167 27.53 -6.13 10.46
CA ASP A 167 27.99 -7.38 11.06
C ASP A 167 26.92 -8.48 10.91
N ARG A 168 27.20 -9.47 10.05
CA ARG A 168 26.37 -10.66 9.85
C ARG A 168 26.13 -11.45 11.14
N GLY A 169 27.12 -11.45 12.06
CA GLY A 169 27.02 -12.16 13.35
C GLY A 169 25.96 -11.58 14.29
N ARG A 170 25.59 -10.31 14.14
CA ARG A 170 24.53 -9.65 14.91
C ARG A 170 23.11 -9.99 14.46
N LEU A 171 22.92 -10.45 13.21
CA LEU A 171 21.61 -10.73 12.63
C LEU A 171 20.75 -11.69 13.46
N PRO A 172 21.26 -12.84 13.99
CA PRO A 172 20.43 -13.73 14.80
C PRO A 172 19.86 -13.04 16.05
N GLY A 173 20.65 -12.15 16.67
CA GLY A 173 20.22 -11.37 17.83
C GLY A 173 19.13 -10.35 17.47
N ILE A 174 19.27 -9.65 16.35
CA ILE A 174 18.30 -8.66 15.87
C ILE A 174 16.99 -9.37 15.51
N LEU A 175 17.02 -10.43 14.71
CA LEU A 175 15.84 -11.22 14.30
C LEU A 175 15.06 -11.73 15.51
N ARG A 176 15.76 -12.36 16.50
CA ARG A 176 15.08 -12.84 17.73
C ARG A 176 14.45 -11.71 18.55
N ARG A 177 15.09 -10.55 18.66
CA ARG A 177 14.52 -9.41 19.39
C ARG A 177 13.26 -8.89 18.70
N ARG A 178 13.27 -8.76 17.36
CA ARG A 178 12.09 -8.33 16.58
C ARG A 178 10.93 -9.32 16.75
N GLN A 179 11.20 -10.61 16.59
CA GLN A 179 10.17 -11.65 16.75
C GLN A 179 9.57 -11.66 18.17
N ARG A 180 10.39 -11.47 19.21
CA ARG A 180 9.88 -11.41 20.60
C ARG A 180 9.04 -10.19 20.88
N ARG A 181 9.40 -9.02 20.28
CA ARG A 181 8.73 -7.75 20.55
C ARG A 181 7.45 -7.57 19.74
N TYR A 182 7.47 -7.97 18.48
CA TYR A 182 6.40 -7.69 17.51
C TYR A 182 5.70 -8.95 17.00
N GLY A 183 6.17 -10.14 17.35
CA GLY A 183 5.67 -11.38 16.77
C GLY A 183 6.05 -11.57 15.30
N GLY A 184 5.31 -12.42 14.59
CA GLY A 184 5.43 -12.60 13.16
C GLY A 184 6.76 -13.15 12.66
N GLU A 185 6.98 -13.04 11.36
CA GLU A 185 8.17 -13.51 10.66
C GLU A 185 9.05 -12.34 10.25
N TRP A 186 10.37 -12.50 10.43
CA TRP A 186 11.37 -11.49 10.13
C TRP A 186 12.45 -12.06 9.23
N PHE A 187 12.97 -11.25 8.33
CA PHE A 187 14.01 -11.62 7.38
C PHE A 187 15.08 -10.54 7.27
N ALA A 188 16.23 -10.90 6.70
CA ALA A 188 17.31 -9.97 6.42
C ALA A 188 17.43 -9.75 4.92
N GLU A 189 17.62 -8.50 4.49
CA GLU A 189 17.93 -8.16 3.10
C GLU A 189 19.17 -7.25 3.03
N ALA A 190 19.75 -7.12 1.86
CA ALA A 190 20.81 -6.15 1.61
C ALA A 190 20.29 -4.73 1.86
N TYR A 191 20.98 -3.98 2.69
CA TYR A 191 20.71 -2.55 2.85
C TYR A 191 21.29 -1.81 1.66
N VAL A 192 20.42 -1.25 0.84
CA VAL A 192 20.83 -0.46 -0.33
C VAL A 192 21.13 0.95 0.11
N GLU A 193 22.39 1.33 0.10
CA GLU A 193 22.80 2.72 0.34
C GLU A 193 22.53 3.56 -0.90
N GLY A 194 21.97 4.76 -0.71
CA GLY A 194 21.65 5.68 -1.80
C GLY A 194 20.36 6.45 -1.58
N ARG A 195 19.68 6.79 -2.66
CA ARG A 195 18.47 7.63 -2.69
C ARG A 195 17.22 6.75 -2.50
N GLU A 196 16.21 7.24 -1.79
CA GLU A 196 14.93 6.53 -1.57
C GLU A 196 13.79 7.28 -2.25
N PHE A 197 12.94 6.58 -2.99
CA PHE A 197 11.82 7.15 -3.73
C PHE A 197 10.51 6.45 -3.40
N ASN A 198 9.46 7.24 -3.21
CA ASN A 198 8.08 6.77 -3.19
C ASN A 198 7.40 7.13 -4.52
N LEU A 199 6.92 6.13 -5.23
CA LEU A 199 6.36 6.23 -6.58
C LEU A 199 4.85 5.95 -6.52
N SER A 200 4.06 7.02 -6.48
CA SER A 200 2.59 6.94 -6.41
C SER A 200 1.99 6.74 -7.80
N LEU A 201 1.19 5.69 -7.96
CA LEU A 201 0.52 5.30 -9.20
C LEU A 201 -0.98 5.48 -9.06
N LEU A 202 -1.61 6.08 -10.06
CA LEU A 202 -3.04 6.34 -10.08
C LEU A 202 -3.63 5.89 -11.42
N ALA A 203 -4.64 5.04 -11.37
CA ALA A 203 -5.37 4.63 -12.57
C ALA A 203 -6.10 5.81 -13.22
N GLY A 204 -6.25 5.79 -14.54
CA GLY A 204 -7.03 6.79 -15.25
C GLY A 204 -7.11 6.52 -16.75
N ASN A 205 -8.29 6.71 -17.34
CA ASN A 205 -8.54 6.64 -18.79
C ASN A 205 -8.00 5.38 -19.49
N GLY A 206 -8.01 4.22 -18.79
CA GLY A 206 -7.52 2.94 -19.34
C GLY A 206 -6.00 2.75 -19.26
N ALA A 207 -5.27 3.68 -18.65
CA ALA A 207 -3.84 3.58 -18.41
C ALA A 207 -3.53 3.92 -16.93
N VAL A 208 -2.33 3.54 -16.47
CA VAL A 208 -1.81 4.00 -15.19
C VAL A 208 -0.92 5.22 -15.39
N GLU A 209 -1.04 6.18 -14.50
CA GLU A 209 -0.19 7.37 -14.43
C GLU A 209 0.70 7.29 -13.20
N LEU A 210 2.01 7.51 -13.37
CA LEU A 210 2.92 7.79 -12.27
C LEU A 210 2.79 9.28 -11.93
N LEU A 211 2.35 9.58 -10.71
CA LEU A 211 2.38 10.92 -10.16
C LEU A 211 3.84 11.36 -9.93
N PRO A 212 4.12 12.67 -9.77
CA PRO A 212 5.49 13.14 -9.54
C PRO A 212 6.21 12.30 -8.47
N PRO A 213 7.37 11.70 -8.77
CA PRO A 213 8.13 10.89 -7.83
C PRO A 213 8.53 11.71 -6.60
N ALA A 214 8.37 11.15 -5.41
CA ALA A 214 8.81 11.77 -4.17
C ALA A 214 10.13 11.14 -3.72
N GLU A 215 11.22 11.93 -3.66
CA GLU A 215 12.45 11.49 -3.02
C GLU A 215 12.40 11.77 -1.52
N MET A 216 12.78 10.78 -0.72
CA MET A 216 12.90 10.89 0.73
C MET A 216 14.31 11.35 1.08
N CYS A 217 14.46 12.62 1.40
CA CYS A 217 15.74 13.26 1.73
C CYS A 217 15.99 13.15 3.25
N PHE A 218 17.19 12.70 3.62
CA PHE A 218 17.62 12.54 5.03
C PHE A 218 18.54 13.74 5.41
N VAL A 219 17.92 14.83 5.83
CA VAL A 219 18.61 16.12 6.07
C VAL A 219 19.26 16.12 7.44
N GLY A 220 20.55 16.44 7.51
CA GLY A 220 21.27 16.54 8.78
C GLY A 220 21.46 15.22 9.53
N TYR A 221 21.25 14.06 8.88
CA TYR A 221 21.53 12.76 9.50
C TYR A 221 23.01 12.65 9.85
N PRO A 222 23.35 12.34 11.12
CA PRO A 222 24.75 12.23 11.52
C PRO A 222 25.45 11.05 10.85
N PRO A 223 26.78 11.08 10.73
CA PRO A 223 27.56 9.97 10.21
C PRO A 223 27.24 8.65 10.96
N GLY A 224 27.07 7.57 10.21
CA GLY A 224 26.77 6.24 10.78
C GLY A 224 25.30 5.99 11.15
N LYS A 225 24.43 7.01 11.14
CA LYS A 225 22.99 6.82 11.30
C LYS A 225 22.40 6.27 10.00
N PRO A 226 21.68 5.13 10.04
CA PRO A 226 21.04 4.60 8.83
C PRO A 226 20.04 5.59 8.23
N ARG A 227 20.12 5.78 6.93
CA ARG A 227 19.17 6.61 6.18
C ARG A 227 18.00 5.74 5.74
N ILE A 228 17.03 5.55 6.63
CA ILE A 228 15.82 4.75 6.42
C ILE A 228 14.60 5.52 6.89
N VAL A 229 13.48 5.35 6.19
CA VAL A 229 12.18 5.83 6.65
C VAL A 229 11.67 4.84 7.70
N ASN A 230 12.16 5.01 8.95
CA ASN A 230 11.82 4.16 10.08
C ASN A 230 10.47 4.57 10.71
N TYR A 231 10.05 3.85 11.76
CA TYR A 231 8.80 4.15 12.47
C TYR A 231 8.79 5.58 13.06
N ALA A 232 9.91 6.03 13.61
CA ALA A 232 10.01 7.37 14.16
C ALA A 232 9.84 8.46 13.09
N ALA A 233 10.39 8.27 11.89
CA ALA A 233 10.25 9.21 10.77
C ALA A 233 8.82 9.36 10.26
N LYS A 234 7.93 8.39 10.52
CA LYS A 234 6.52 8.44 10.10
C LYS A 234 5.57 8.89 11.20
N TRP A 235 5.79 8.43 12.44
CA TRP A 235 4.77 8.43 13.48
C TRP A 235 5.15 9.14 14.78
N GLN A 236 6.40 9.55 14.94
CA GLN A 236 6.87 10.21 16.18
C GLN A 236 7.23 11.67 15.88
N GLU A 237 6.23 12.55 15.90
CA GLU A 237 6.39 13.97 15.58
C GLU A 237 7.51 14.68 16.37
N ALA A 238 7.77 14.27 17.61
CA ALA A 238 8.83 14.84 18.43
C ALA A 238 10.24 14.31 18.09
N SER A 239 10.36 13.32 17.15
CA SER A 239 11.66 12.72 16.82
C SER A 239 12.46 13.56 15.84
N PHE A 240 13.79 13.42 15.92
CA PHE A 240 14.70 13.97 14.91
C PHE A 240 14.37 13.44 13.52
N GLU A 241 14.08 12.15 13.39
CA GLU A 241 13.81 11.46 12.14
C GLU A 241 12.58 12.03 11.43
N TYR A 242 11.52 12.38 12.18
CA TYR A 242 10.31 12.96 11.61
C TYR A 242 10.59 14.29 10.90
N HIS A 243 11.33 15.19 11.51
CA HIS A 243 11.68 16.50 10.95
C HIS A 243 12.79 16.43 9.90
N ALA A 244 13.70 15.49 10.05
CA ALA A 244 14.88 15.33 9.19
C ALA A 244 14.62 14.48 7.95
N THR A 245 13.47 13.79 7.86
CA THR A 245 13.07 13.01 6.68
C THR A 245 12.07 13.82 5.86
N GLN A 246 12.53 14.44 4.79
CA GLN A 246 11.75 15.38 3.98
C GLN A 246 11.47 14.84 2.58
N ARG A 247 10.30 15.16 2.01
CA ARG A 247 9.96 14.83 0.63
C ARG A 247 10.47 15.93 -0.32
N ARG A 248 11.05 15.52 -1.44
CA ARG A 248 11.47 16.40 -2.53
C ARG A 248 10.84 15.92 -3.84
N PHE A 249 10.32 16.86 -4.63
CA PHE A 249 9.70 16.63 -5.94
C PHE A 249 10.43 17.31 -7.10
N ASP A 250 11.37 18.20 -6.80
CA ASP A 250 12.11 18.95 -7.80
C ASP A 250 13.47 18.30 -8.04
N PHE A 251 13.76 17.98 -9.30
CA PHE A 251 14.97 17.28 -9.70
C PHE A 251 15.75 18.07 -10.74
N PRO A 252 17.09 18.01 -10.71
CA PRO A 252 17.90 18.60 -11.77
C PRO A 252 17.75 17.79 -13.08
N PRO A 253 18.05 18.41 -14.25
CA PRO A 253 17.98 17.71 -15.54
C PRO A 253 18.84 16.44 -15.63
N ASP A 254 19.92 16.35 -14.87
CA ASP A 254 20.78 15.16 -14.79
C ASP A 254 20.04 13.92 -14.23
N ASP A 255 18.94 14.13 -13.52
CA ASP A 255 18.09 13.04 -13.01
C ASP A 255 17.07 12.50 -14.04
N ASP A 256 16.90 13.12 -15.23
CA ASP A 256 15.87 12.73 -16.20
C ASP A 256 15.94 11.24 -16.57
N ALA A 257 17.13 10.73 -16.81
CA ALA A 257 17.33 9.31 -17.11
C ALA A 257 17.00 8.39 -15.92
N LEU A 258 17.21 8.84 -14.69
CA LEU A 258 16.82 8.13 -13.47
C LEU A 258 15.29 8.13 -13.32
N LEU A 259 14.64 9.29 -13.49
CA LEU A 259 13.20 9.43 -13.40
C LEU A 259 12.48 8.55 -14.43
N ALA A 260 13.01 8.43 -15.66
CA ALA A 260 12.49 7.50 -16.66
C ALA A 260 12.57 6.04 -16.19
N ARG A 261 13.71 5.59 -15.62
CA ARG A 261 13.84 4.22 -15.08
C ARG A 261 12.92 3.96 -13.88
N LEU A 262 12.72 4.96 -12.99
CA LEU A 262 11.77 4.86 -11.89
C LEU A 262 10.34 4.68 -12.41
N HIS A 263 9.96 5.44 -13.45
CA HIS A 263 8.66 5.30 -14.11
C HIS A 263 8.47 3.90 -14.71
N GLU A 264 9.43 3.42 -15.50
CA GLU A 264 9.38 2.10 -16.10
C GLU A 264 9.25 0.99 -15.03
N THR A 265 10.02 1.11 -13.94
CA THR A 265 9.99 0.16 -12.80
C THR A 265 8.62 0.16 -12.11
N ALA A 266 8.05 1.33 -11.84
CA ALA A 266 6.75 1.44 -11.20
C ALA A 266 5.62 0.86 -12.07
N VAL A 267 5.62 1.15 -13.37
CA VAL A 267 4.65 0.60 -14.34
C VAL A 267 4.83 -0.92 -14.49
N ALA A 268 6.08 -1.43 -14.46
CA ALA A 268 6.34 -2.86 -14.48
C ALA A 268 5.76 -3.57 -13.24
N CYS A 269 5.90 -2.96 -12.03
CA CYS A 269 5.27 -3.48 -10.82
C CYS A 269 3.73 -3.45 -10.92
N TRP A 270 3.15 -2.36 -11.43
CA TRP A 270 1.70 -2.24 -11.64
C TRP A 270 1.17 -3.39 -12.50
N ARG A 271 1.85 -3.71 -13.60
CA ARG A 271 1.46 -4.81 -14.50
C ARG A 271 1.70 -6.18 -13.89
N LEU A 272 2.86 -6.39 -13.24
CA LEU A 272 3.21 -7.68 -12.63
C LEU A 272 2.22 -8.13 -11.58
N PHE A 273 1.77 -7.20 -10.74
CA PHE A 273 0.84 -7.49 -9.64
C PHE A 273 -0.62 -7.22 -9.98
N GLU A 274 -0.94 -6.92 -11.25
CA GLU A 274 -2.30 -6.62 -11.74
C GLU A 274 -3.02 -5.57 -10.86
N LEU A 275 -2.28 -4.48 -10.55
CA LEU A 275 -2.77 -3.46 -9.63
C LEU A 275 -3.92 -2.67 -10.27
N ARG A 276 -4.80 -2.13 -9.41
CA ARG A 276 -5.96 -1.33 -9.81
C ARG A 276 -6.13 -0.14 -8.87
N GLY A 277 -6.84 0.89 -9.36
CA GLY A 277 -7.20 2.08 -8.61
C GLY A 277 -5.99 2.95 -8.31
N TYR A 278 -5.22 2.61 -7.30
CA TYR A 278 -4.04 3.35 -6.86
C TYR A 278 -3.07 2.44 -6.11
N ALA A 279 -1.80 2.81 -6.12
CA ALA A 279 -0.76 2.06 -5.42
C ALA A 279 0.48 2.93 -5.19
N ARG A 280 1.40 2.48 -4.35
CA ARG A 280 2.73 3.08 -4.19
C ARG A 280 3.81 2.01 -4.28
N VAL A 281 4.83 2.28 -5.10
CA VAL A 281 6.02 1.45 -5.21
C VAL A 281 7.17 2.20 -4.52
N ASP A 282 7.76 1.59 -3.50
CA ASP A 282 8.87 2.19 -2.77
C ASP A 282 10.19 1.58 -3.27
N CYS A 283 11.10 2.43 -3.70
CA CYS A 283 12.36 2.05 -4.36
C CYS A 283 13.56 2.66 -3.66
N ARG A 284 14.71 1.98 -3.76
CA ARG A 284 16.02 2.59 -3.56
C ARG A 284 16.82 2.61 -4.85
N VAL A 285 17.58 3.67 -5.02
CA VAL A 285 18.57 3.83 -6.09
C VAL A 285 19.94 3.79 -5.45
N ASP A 286 20.72 2.79 -5.78
CA ASP A 286 22.05 2.63 -5.23
C ASP A 286 23.05 3.65 -5.80
N LEU A 287 24.28 3.64 -5.29
CA LEU A 287 25.34 4.57 -5.71
C LEU A 287 25.77 4.39 -7.17
N ALA A 288 25.46 3.27 -7.80
CA ALA A 288 25.68 3.00 -9.22
C ALA A 288 24.49 3.43 -10.10
N GLY A 289 23.40 3.94 -9.49
CA GLY A 289 22.19 4.38 -10.15
C GLY A 289 21.20 3.24 -10.48
N ALA A 290 21.38 2.03 -9.96
CA ALA A 290 20.44 0.94 -10.17
C ALA A 290 19.21 1.10 -9.27
N VAL A 291 18.03 1.01 -9.87
CA VAL A 291 16.75 1.08 -9.16
C VAL A 291 16.42 -0.30 -8.58
N GLN A 292 16.10 -0.36 -7.28
CA GLN A 292 15.74 -1.58 -6.58
C GLN A 292 14.43 -1.39 -5.82
N VAL A 293 13.43 -2.22 -6.11
CA VAL A 293 12.11 -2.15 -5.47
C VAL A 293 12.17 -2.76 -4.07
N LEU A 294 11.78 -1.99 -3.07
CA LEU A 294 11.71 -2.42 -1.68
C LEU A 294 10.39 -3.12 -1.37
N GLU A 295 9.28 -2.48 -1.72
CA GLU A 295 7.93 -2.98 -1.51
C GLU A 295 6.93 -2.34 -2.47
N VAL A 296 5.76 -2.98 -2.61
CA VAL A 296 4.60 -2.48 -3.35
C VAL A 296 3.43 -2.42 -2.39
N ASN A 297 2.85 -1.23 -2.24
CA ASN A 297 1.74 -0.95 -1.35
C ASN A 297 0.47 -0.69 -2.19
N ILE A 298 -0.55 -1.52 -2.00
CA ILE A 298 -1.80 -1.48 -2.80
C ILE A 298 -2.88 -0.56 -2.23
N ASN A 299 -2.78 -0.23 -0.94
CA ASN A 299 -3.65 0.74 -0.26
C ASN A 299 -2.76 1.77 0.44
N PRO A 300 -2.00 2.61 -0.30
CA PRO A 300 -1.25 3.69 0.34
C PRO A 300 -2.22 4.70 0.95
N CYS A 301 -1.92 5.15 2.18
CA CYS A 301 -2.76 6.09 2.91
C CYS A 301 -3.11 7.34 2.08
N LEU A 302 -4.41 7.71 2.10
CA LEU A 302 -4.98 8.87 1.42
C LEU A 302 -5.24 10.06 2.38
N SER A 303 -4.74 10.01 3.62
CA SER A 303 -4.81 11.15 4.55
C SER A 303 -4.15 12.39 3.93
N PRO A 304 -4.60 13.61 4.25
CA PRO A 304 -4.14 14.83 3.58
C PRO A 304 -2.63 15.09 3.65
N ASP A 305 -1.96 14.62 4.70
CA ASP A 305 -0.51 14.73 4.95
C ASP A 305 0.30 13.54 4.41
N ALA A 306 -0.40 12.52 3.89
CA ALA A 306 0.23 11.32 3.36
C ALA A 306 1.04 11.59 2.06
N GLY A 307 2.00 10.72 1.79
CA GLY A 307 2.86 10.83 0.60
C GLY A 307 2.12 10.75 -0.71
N PHE A 308 1.02 9.98 -0.77
CA PHE A 308 0.19 9.88 -1.97
C PHE A 308 -0.53 11.21 -2.26
N ALA A 309 -1.13 11.82 -1.23
CA ALA A 309 -1.79 13.13 -1.35
C ALA A 309 -0.80 14.22 -1.80
N ALA A 310 0.39 14.26 -1.22
CA ALA A 310 1.43 15.21 -1.60
C ALA A 310 1.88 15.06 -3.08
N ALA A 311 2.03 13.82 -3.56
CA ALA A 311 2.37 13.58 -4.97
C ALA A 311 1.23 14.00 -5.92
N ALA A 312 -0.02 13.78 -5.52
CA ALA A 312 -1.18 14.20 -6.30
C ALA A 312 -1.34 15.73 -6.34
N GLU A 313 -1.13 16.41 -5.22
CA GLU A 313 -1.11 17.87 -5.15
C GLU A 313 -0.04 18.45 -6.07
N ARG A 314 1.16 17.86 -6.07
CA ARG A 314 2.24 18.26 -6.98
C ARG A 314 1.88 18.05 -8.45
N ALA A 315 1.02 17.08 -8.78
CA ALA A 315 0.45 16.88 -10.11
C ALA A 315 -0.69 17.85 -10.43
N GLY A 316 -1.09 18.73 -9.52
CA GLY A 316 -2.23 19.63 -9.69
C GLY A 316 -3.60 18.94 -9.53
N LEU A 317 -3.64 17.74 -8.93
CA LEU A 317 -4.88 17.00 -8.68
C LEU A 317 -5.42 17.35 -7.29
N ASP A 318 -6.67 17.80 -7.23
CA ASP A 318 -7.37 17.89 -5.97
C ASP A 318 -7.85 16.50 -5.48
N PHE A 319 -8.19 16.41 -4.22
CA PHE A 319 -8.60 15.15 -3.61
C PHE A 319 -9.87 14.56 -4.25
N ARG A 320 -10.76 15.40 -4.76
CA ARG A 320 -11.97 14.97 -5.48
C ARG A 320 -11.64 14.31 -6.82
N ALA A 321 -10.65 14.85 -7.53
CA ALA A 321 -10.17 14.27 -8.79
C ALA A 321 -9.52 12.90 -8.55
N ILE A 322 -8.72 12.76 -7.47
CA ILE A 322 -8.12 11.48 -7.06
C ILE A 322 -9.21 10.45 -6.81
N LEU A 323 -10.16 10.75 -5.92
CA LEU A 323 -11.25 9.83 -5.59
C LEU A 323 -12.12 9.50 -6.83
N GLY A 324 -12.37 10.48 -7.68
CA GLY A 324 -13.11 10.27 -8.92
C GLY A 324 -12.45 9.25 -9.84
N ARG A 325 -11.12 9.31 -9.98
CA ARG A 325 -10.33 8.36 -10.78
C ARG A 325 -10.30 6.97 -10.13
N ILE A 326 -10.08 6.88 -8.83
CA ILE A 326 -10.10 5.60 -8.09
C ILE A 326 -11.47 4.93 -8.22
N VAL A 327 -12.56 5.68 -8.07
CA VAL A 327 -13.93 5.17 -8.21
C VAL A 327 -14.24 4.76 -9.65
N ALA A 328 -13.71 5.47 -10.65
CA ALA A 328 -13.91 5.12 -12.07
C ALA A 328 -13.23 3.79 -12.43
N ASP A 329 -12.09 3.48 -11.82
CA ASP A 329 -11.32 2.25 -12.03
C ASP A 329 -11.79 1.07 -11.15
N ARG A 330 -12.87 1.23 -10.37
CA ARG A 330 -13.39 0.14 -9.55
C ARG A 330 -13.67 -1.11 -10.37
N GLY A 331 -13.18 -2.26 -9.93
CA GLY A 331 -13.38 -3.52 -10.62
C GLY A 331 -14.89 -3.84 -10.76
N GLN A 332 -15.32 -4.18 -11.98
CA GLN A 332 -16.54 -4.90 -12.15
C GLN A 332 -16.25 -6.36 -11.84
N THR A 333 -16.82 -6.89 -10.75
CA THR A 333 -16.73 -8.32 -10.50
C THR A 333 -17.44 -9.04 -11.64
N ALA A 334 -16.72 -9.95 -12.32
CA ALA A 334 -17.36 -10.81 -13.30
C ALA A 334 -18.53 -11.53 -12.61
N ALA A 335 -19.72 -11.50 -13.23
CA ALA A 335 -20.87 -12.21 -12.70
C ALA A 335 -20.48 -13.66 -12.42
N ARG A 336 -20.63 -14.12 -11.19
CA ARG A 336 -20.40 -15.51 -10.83
C ARG A 336 -21.35 -16.36 -11.70
N PRO A 337 -20.86 -17.37 -12.44
CA PRO A 337 -21.77 -18.28 -13.15
C PRO A 337 -22.76 -18.85 -12.13
N ALA A 338 -24.04 -18.94 -12.52
CA ALA A 338 -25.09 -19.47 -11.65
C ALA A 338 -24.66 -20.85 -11.11
N PRO A 339 -24.95 -21.18 -9.83
CA PRO A 339 -24.69 -22.53 -9.30
C PRO A 339 -25.51 -23.54 -10.11
N GLY A 340 -24.88 -24.22 -11.02
CA GLY A 340 -25.50 -25.19 -11.95
C GLY A 340 -24.70 -25.42 -13.24
N ASP A 341 -23.80 -24.52 -13.64
CA ASP A 341 -23.05 -24.65 -14.90
C ASP A 341 -21.67 -25.32 -14.76
N LEU A 342 -21.34 -25.89 -13.61
CA LEU A 342 -20.17 -26.74 -13.45
C LEU A 342 -20.51 -28.18 -13.83
N SER A 343 -20.74 -28.45 -15.12
CA SER A 343 -20.57 -29.80 -15.64
C SER A 343 -19.09 -30.10 -15.73
N LEU A 344 -18.56 -30.77 -14.70
CA LEU A 344 -17.23 -31.37 -14.75
C LEU A 344 -17.26 -32.46 -15.85
N ALA A 345 -16.83 -32.11 -17.06
CA ALA A 345 -16.39 -33.10 -18.05
C ALA A 345 -15.09 -33.70 -17.52
N ILE A 346 -15.19 -34.86 -16.86
CA ILE A 346 -14.04 -35.71 -16.56
C ILE A 346 -13.72 -36.42 -17.88
N PRO A 347 -12.54 -36.23 -18.47
CA PRO A 347 -12.11 -37.04 -19.62
C PRO A 347 -11.86 -38.45 -19.12
N GLY A 348 -12.54 -39.43 -19.77
CA GLY A 348 -12.29 -40.86 -19.58
C GLY A 348 -10.94 -41.30 -20.16
#